data_8885f2a2bc2b2d4cdfe8c2bb302040a3
#
_entry.id   8885f2a2bc2b2d4cdfe8c2bb302040a3
#
_cell.length_a   1.000
_cell.length_b   1.000
_cell.length_c   1.000
_cell.angle_alpha   90.00
_cell.angle_beta   90.00
_cell.angle_gamma   90.00
#
_symmetry.space_group_name_H-M   'P 1'
#
loop_
_entity.id
_entity.type
_entity.pdbx_description
1 polymer ?
#
loop_
_entity_poly.entity_id
_entity_poly.type
_entity_poly.pdbx_seq_one_letter_code
_entity_poly.pdbx_strand_id
1 'polypeptide(L)'
;MKPIRTMVGGLALALALMAGLAPQAEAAAYQDIPRGAALAAEVEQAVDYGLMNGYSDTRFGYSDTMTRAQFTAVLVRMMGWETAAPAAPTYGDVPADHNWYGVVETAAAHGVGDHSYRNGSFDFRPGDPITRAEMSKLLVQALGLEKAASQLNYNRMIPYSEERHHTPFTDLPEGNEGYISVAYTIGMTKGVTTDTFGPDLTATRAQAAAMLVRIYEKMNTDTNFVHGFYAISSHNQLGLARTMDAVSAGWSRMKWDGAAALLSTTGKDGNEFAIPKGYEEVTETLEERGIPLHLSIFMDASDGVVELLRSDVGRQLAVEQILKELTTDYKTIGKNPYSGVTIDFEGIGRENRANFVDFLRQLSAGLKTLPDARALYVCVGLTPLDTTAYQNAYDYQAIGQLADKVLLMAHDYDPRVVADYLPDTAHESCATVPLDRVYLDLRNVVERVDPRKVALAFSARSMAWQIDQDGKLLSRKPVSVSTETVEKRLAQPDTVRGWSQEAQQTYAVYTTEAGERYFLWYQDEASVAAELRTAKLLGVTGVSLWRLGTLPDSWNSLLRM
;
A
#
# COMPACT_ATOMS: atom_id res chain seq x y z
N MET A 1 26.07 25.03 39.63
CA MET A 1 25.85 23.78 38.91
C MET A 1 24.55 23.92 38.13
N LYS A 2 24.60 24.05 36.81
CA LYS A 2 23.44 24.15 35.90
C LYS A 2 23.09 22.75 35.39
N PRO A 3 21.82 22.36 35.31
CA PRO A 3 21.47 21.08 34.72
C PRO A 3 21.49 21.14 33.19
N ILE A 4 22.08 20.12 32.60
CA ILE A 4 22.15 19.88 31.18
C ILE A 4 20.74 19.43 30.70
N ARG A 5 20.14 20.21 29.81
CA ARG A 5 18.93 19.84 29.08
C ARG A 5 19.32 18.90 27.94
N THR A 6 18.90 17.67 28.02
CA THR A 6 18.90 16.72 26.93
C THR A 6 17.84 17.14 25.92
N MET A 7 18.27 17.58 24.74
CA MET A 7 17.39 17.77 23.58
C MET A 7 17.09 16.41 22.97
N VAL A 8 15.85 16.00 23.08
CA VAL A 8 15.27 14.96 22.21
C VAL A 8 14.93 15.65 20.88
N GLY A 9 15.74 15.39 19.87
CA GLY A 9 15.52 15.91 18.53
C GLY A 9 14.48 15.07 17.81
N GLY A 10 13.26 15.62 17.66
CA GLY A 10 12.33 15.15 16.67
C GLY A 10 12.85 15.50 15.27
N LEU A 11 13.02 14.53 14.40
CA LEU A 11 13.33 14.75 12.98
C LEU A 11 12.04 15.24 12.29
N ALA A 12 11.85 16.55 12.29
CA ALA A 12 10.96 17.19 11.33
C ALA A 12 11.77 17.33 10.03
N LEU A 13 11.36 16.62 8.98
CA LEU A 13 11.85 16.85 7.61
C LEU A 13 11.33 18.22 7.17
N ALA A 14 12.04 19.30 7.53
CA ALA A 14 11.79 20.61 6.98
C ALA A 14 12.50 20.67 5.62
N LEU A 15 11.75 20.53 4.52
CA LEU A 15 12.19 21.05 3.22
C LEU A 15 12.28 22.57 3.36
N ALA A 16 13.48 23.07 3.66
CA ALA A 16 13.80 24.47 3.54
C ALA A 16 13.85 24.81 2.05
N LEU A 17 12.82 25.47 1.54
CA LEU A 17 12.92 26.29 0.34
C LEU A 17 13.96 27.40 0.60
N MET A 18 15.21 27.14 0.31
CA MET A 18 16.21 28.15 0.10
C MET A 18 16.15 28.56 -1.38
N ALA A 19 15.31 29.53 -1.68
CA ALA A 19 15.44 30.31 -2.90
C ALA A 19 16.71 31.16 -2.80
N GLY A 20 17.86 30.51 -3.01
CA GLY A 20 19.11 31.15 -3.35
C GLY A 20 19.35 30.87 -4.82
N LEU A 21 19.36 31.91 -5.64
CA LEU A 21 19.86 31.88 -7.01
C LEU A 21 21.31 31.38 -6.99
N ALA A 22 21.48 30.06 -6.98
CA ALA A 22 22.70 29.44 -7.45
C ALA A 22 22.68 29.61 -8.99
N PRO A 23 23.80 29.98 -9.63
CA PRO A 23 23.88 29.96 -11.08
C PRO A 23 23.50 28.55 -11.51
N GLN A 24 22.54 28.42 -12.43
CA GLN A 24 22.35 27.20 -13.19
C GLN A 24 23.70 26.93 -13.87
N ALA A 25 24.49 26.03 -13.26
CA ALA A 25 25.54 25.37 -14.00
C ALA A 25 24.80 24.65 -15.14
N GLU A 26 25.00 25.09 -16.38
CA GLU A 26 24.69 24.28 -17.55
C GLU A 26 25.28 22.91 -17.22
N ALA A 27 24.41 21.88 -17.13
CA ALA A 27 24.83 20.52 -16.86
C ALA A 27 25.90 20.20 -17.91
N ALA A 28 27.14 19.98 -17.46
CA ALA A 28 28.26 19.73 -18.36
C ALA A 28 27.89 18.44 -19.11
N ALA A 29 27.54 18.60 -20.39
CA ALA A 29 27.09 17.48 -21.20
C ALA A 29 28.23 16.45 -21.24
N TYR A 30 27.98 15.25 -20.68
CA TYR A 30 28.96 14.17 -20.68
C TYR A 30 29.41 13.86 -22.11
N GLN A 31 30.72 13.89 -22.36
CA GLN A 31 31.29 13.76 -23.71
C GLN A 31 31.19 12.33 -24.27
N ASP A 32 30.99 11.35 -23.40
CA ASP A 32 30.86 9.93 -23.78
C ASP A 32 29.41 9.51 -24.05
N ILE A 33 28.46 10.43 -23.97
CA ILE A 33 27.08 10.20 -24.42
C ILE A 33 26.98 10.55 -25.90
N PRO A 34 26.68 9.57 -26.79
CA PRO A 34 26.57 9.86 -28.22
C PRO A 34 25.43 10.86 -28.51
N ARG A 35 25.62 11.74 -29.48
CA ARG A 35 24.57 12.66 -29.89
C ARG A 35 23.33 11.88 -30.38
N GLY A 36 22.16 12.19 -29.79
CA GLY A 36 20.91 11.50 -30.08
C GLY A 36 20.84 10.07 -29.50
N ALA A 37 21.66 9.74 -28.50
CA ALA A 37 21.58 8.48 -27.79
C ALA A 37 20.20 8.28 -27.18
N ALA A 38 19.65 7.08 -27.35
CA ALA A 38 18.28 6.75 -26.97
C ALA A 38 17.98 6.90 -25.44
N LEU A 39 19.01 6.81 -24.59
CA LEU A 39 18.88 6.89 -23.14
C LEU A 39 19.56 8.15 -22.56
N ALA A 40 19.82 9.18 -23.37
CA ALA A 40 20.49 10.40 -22.92
C ALA A 40 19.64 11.15 -21.89
N ALA A 41 18.33 11.24 -22.11
CA ALA A 41 17.40 11.91 -21.21
C ALA A 41 17.31 11.23 -19.84
N GLU A 42 17.23 9.90 -19.82
CA GLU A 42 17.17 9.13 -18.57
C GLU A 42 18.51 9.19 -17.79
N VAL A 43 19.62 9.35 -18.49
CA VAL A 43 20.91 9.58 -17.82
C VAL A 43 20.94 10.96 -17.17
N GLU A 44 20.49 12.02 -17.85
CA GLU A 44 20.36 13.37 -17.28
C GLU A 44 19.44 13.33 -16.05
N GLN A 45 18.25 12.73 -16.17
CA GLN A 45 17.31 12.58 -15.05
C GLN A 45 17.93 11.82 -13.87
N ALA A 46 18.68 10.74 -14.12
CA ALA A 46 19.34 9.99 -13.05
C ALA A 46 20.37 10.85 -12.31
N VAL A 47 21.03 11.76 -12.98
CA VAL A 47 21.98 12.72 -12.38
C VAL A 47 21.24 13.83 -11.64
N ASP A 48 20.21 14.41 -12.23
CA ASP A 48 19.40 15.48 -11.63
C ASP A 48 18.70 15.02 -10.35
N TYR A 49 18.21 13.80 -10.33
CA TYR A 49 17.64 13.17 -9.12
C TYR A 49 18.69 12.75 -8.08
N GLY A 50 19.99 12.92 -8.36
CA GLY A 50 21.07 12.49 -7.47
C GLY A 50 21.21 10.97 -7.34
N LEU A 51 20.58 10.19 -8.21
CA LEU A 51 20.65 8.73 -8.20
C LEU A 51 22.03 8.23 -8.67
N MET A 52 22.55 8.86 -9.73
CA MET A 52 23.83 8.50 -10.32
C MET A 52 24.70 9.72 -10.57
N ASN A 53 26.02 9.53 -10.49
CA ASN A 53 27.00 10.52 -10.87
C ASN A 53 27.87 9.99 -12.02
N GLY A 54 28.47 10.88 -12.81
CA GLY A 54 29.55 10.53 -13.72
C GLY A 54 30.79 10.07 -12.98
N TYR A 55 31.71 9.43 -13.69
CA TYR A 55 33.05 9.15 -13.18
C TYR A 55 33.91 10.43 -13.08
N SER A 56 33.54 11.45 -13.87
CA SER A 56 34.08 12.80 -13.82
C SER A 56 33.03 13.76 -14.40
N ASP A 57 33.33 15.07 -14.37
CA ASP A 57 32.45 16.10 -14.93
C ASP A 57 32.18 15.93 -16.44
N THR A 58 33.01 15.17 -17.15
CA THR A 58 32.92 14.98 -18.59
C THR A 58 32.64 13.53 -19.03
N ARG A 59 32.64 12.58 -18.10
CA ARG A 59 32.46 11.15 -18.40
C ARG A 59 31.45 10.48 -17.50
N PHE A 60 30.32 10.06 -18.06
CA PHE A 60 29.29 9.29 -17.35
C PHE A 60 29.63 7.79 -17.30
N GLY A 61 30.25 7.24 -18.31
CA GLY A 61 30.39 5.79 -18.54
C GLY A 61 29.16 5.20 -19.25
N TYR A 62 28.60 5.90 -20.22
CA TYR A 62 27.32 5.56 -20.87
C TYR A 62 27.22 4.12 -21.32
N SER A 63 28.25 3.60 -21.95
CA SER A 63 28.33 2.21 -22.46
C SER A 63 29.06 1.26 -21.52
N ASP A 64 29.56 1.75 -20.36
CA ASP A 64 30.29 0.88 -19.44
C ASP A 64 29.31 -0.05 -18.71
N THR A 65 29.75 -1.28 -18.50
CA THR A 65 28.98 -2.26 -17.72
C THR A 65 28.90 -1.83 -16.26
N MET A 66 27.72 -1.91 -15.67
CA MET A 66 27.48 -1.58 -14.27
C MET A 66 27.90 -2.75 -13.36
N THR A 67 28.57 -2.43 -12.23
CA THR A 67 28.90 -3.45 -11.22
C THR A 67 27.78 -3.60 -10.17
N ARG A 68 27.81 -4.72 -9.44
CA ARG A 68 26.86 -4.98 -8.35
C ARG A 68 26.89 -3.88 -7.30
N ALA A 69 28.08 -3.47 -6.84
CA ALA A 69 28.21 -2.40 -5.85
C ALA A 69 27.73 -1.03 -6.37
N GLN A 70 27.98 -0.71 -7.63
CA GLN A 70 27.47 0.53 -8.23
C GLN A 70 25.94 0.54 -8.29
N PHE A 71 25.31 -0.57 -8.69
CA PHE A 71 23.84 -0.68 -8.71
C PHE A 71 23.26 -0.56 -7.31
N THR A 72 23.85 -1.25 -6.33
CA THR A 72 23.45 -1.16 -4.93
C THR A 72 23.57 0.26 -4.38
N ALA A 73 24.63 1.01 -4.75
CA ALA A 73 24.77 2.41 -4.35
C ALA A 73 23.64 3.29 -4.90
N VAL A 74 23.13 3.00 -6.09
CA VAL A 74 21.96 3.71 -6.62
C VAL A 74 20.71 3.34 -5.83
N LEU A 75 20.52 2.08 -5.47
CA LEU A 75 19.38 1.66 -4.64
C LEU A 75 19.42 2.34 -3.26
N VAL A 76 20.57 2.40 -2.59
CA VAL A 76 20.72 3.08 -1.29
C VAL A 76 20.31 4.56 -1.40
N ARG A 77 20.73 5.26 -2.47
CA ARG A 77 20.33 6.66 -2.71
C ARG A 77 18.85 6.79 -3.04
N MET A 78 18.33 5.93 -3.92
CA MET A 78 16.93 5.92 -4.33
C MET A 78 15.98 5.73 -3.15
N MET A 79 16.37 4.88 -2.20
CA MET A 79 15.60 4.61 -0.99
C MET A 79 15.84 5.61 0.13
N GLY A 80 16.80 6.52 -0.02
CA GLY A 80 17.16 7.52 0.99
C GLY A 80 17.74 6.93 2.29
N TRP A 81 18.36 5.76 2.24
CA TRP A 81 18.89 5.09 3.42
C TRP A 81 20.14 5.76 3.94
N GLU A 82 20.21 5.94 5.26
CA GLU A 82 21.42 6.42 5.93
C GLU A 82 22.52 5.36 5.88
N THR A 83 23.76 5.80 5.62
CA THR A 83 24.89 4.88 5.48
C THR A 83 25.22 4.19 6.81
N ALA A 84 25.17 2.87 6.83
CA ALA A 84 25.58 2.04 7.96
C ALA A 84 27.07 1.66 7.86
N ALA A 85 27.70 1.54 9.02
CA ALA A 85 29.09 1.06 9.13
C ALA A 85 29.23 0.19 10.41
N PRO A 86 28.70 -1.04 10.42
CA PRO A 86 28.81 -1.92 11.57
C PRO A 86 30.26 -2.29 11.86
N ALA A 87 30.55 -2.76 13.08
CA ALA A 87 31.91 -3.11 13.48
C ALA A 87 32.42 -4.40 12.81
N ALA A 88 31.51 -5.28 12.38
CA ALA A 88 31.84 -6.52 11.69
C ALA A 88 31.17 -6.56 10.31
N PRO A 89 31.90 -6.91 9.25
CA PRO A 89 31.35 -7.03 7.91
C PRO A 89 30.37 -8.19 7.77
N THR A 90 29.30 -7.97 7.01
CA THR A 90 28.33 -9.01 6.64
C THR A 90 28.91 -9.97 5.59
N TYR A 91 29.75 -9.44 4.67
CA TYR A 91 30.30 -10.19 3.55
C TYR A 91 31.82 -10.29 3.66
N GLY A 92 32.34 -11.52 3.42
CA GLY A 92 33.76 -11.80 3.55
C GLY A 92 34.67 -11.09 2.55
N ASP A 93 34.14 -10.76 1.38
CA ASP A 93 34.83 -10.05 0.29
C ASP A 93 34.65 -8.51 0.33
N VAL A 94 33.98 -7.99 1.35
CA VAL A 94 33.78 -6.53 1.56
C VAL A 94 34.20 -6.16 2.98
N PRO A 95 35.51 -6.21 3.30
CA PRO A 95 36.02 -5.83 4.63
C PRO A 95 35.81 -4.35 4.92
N ALA A 96 35.96 -3.94 6.19
CA ALA A 96 35.64 -2.59 6.67
C ALA A 96 36.42 -1.45 5.99
N ASP A 97 37.58 -1.72 5.42
CA ASP A 97 38.38 -0.79 4.63
C ASP A 97 38.08 -0.79 3.13
N HIS A 98 37.11 -1.62 2.69
CA HIS A 98 36.70 -1.66 1.30
C HIS A 98 35.88 -0.41 0.92
N ASN A 99 36.12 0.17 -0.25
CA ASN A 99 35.45 1.41 -0.71
C ASN A 99 33.92 1.33 -0.75
N TRP A 100 33.34 0.13 -0.92
CA TRP A 100 31.91 -0.11 -0.95
C TRP A 100 31.33 -0.60 0.38
N TYR A 101 32.16 -0.64 1.45
CA TYR A 101 31.72 -1.18 2.74
C TYR A 101 30.41 -0.55 3.23
N GLY A 102 30.39 0.79 3.40
CA GLY A 102 29.20 1.48 3.89
C GLY A 102 27.96 1.25 3.02
N VAL A 103 28.10 1.23 1.70
CA VAL A 103 26.98 0.97 0.77
C VAL A 103 26.45 -0.45 0.91
N VAL A 104 27.34 -1.44 0.93
CA VAL A 104 26.98 -2.86 0.99
C VAL A 104 26.36 -3.20 2.34
N GLU A 105 26.94 -2.70 3.44
CA GLU A 105 26.39 -2.91 4.79
C GLU A 105 25.05 -2.21 4.99
N THR A 106 24.86 -1.01 4.41
CA THR A 106 23.54 -0.34 4.40
C THR A 106 22.50 -1.20 3.70
N ALA A 107 22.82 -1.70 2.52
CA ALA A 107 21.93 -2.57 1.76
C ALA A 107 21.61 -3.85 2.53
N ALA A 108 22.62 -4.50 3.12
CA ALA A 108 22.43 -5.70 3.95
C ALA A 108 21.55 -5.46 5.17
N ALA A 109 21.71 -4.31 5.85
CA ALA A 109 20.86 -3.93 6.99
C ALA A 109 19.37 -3.77 6.60
N HIS A 110 19.10 -3.48 5.33
CA HIS A 110 17.74 -3.41 4.77
C HIS A 110 17.32 -4.68 4.02
N GLY A 111 18.01 -5.80 4.22
CA GLY A 111 17.66 -7.09 3.61
C GLY A 111 17.99 -7.20 2.13
N VAL A 112 18.84 -6.30 1.59
CA VAL A 112 19.23 -6.28 0.18
C VAL A 112 20.59 -6.94 0.01
N GLY A 113 20.63 -8.01 -0.76
CA GLY A 113 21.87 -8.73 -1.06
C GLY A 113 21.65 -10.19 -1.39
N ASP A 114 22.74 -10.88 -1.65
CA ASP A 114 22.71 -12.33 -1.86
C ASP A 114 23.21 -13.02 -0.58
N HIS A 115 22.34 -13.79 0.03
CA HIS A 115 22.67 -14.55 1.25
C HIS A 115 23.20 -15.95 0.90
N SER A 116 23.70 -16.16 -0.33
CA SER A 116 24.27 -17.44 -0.74
C SER A 116 25.60 -17.67 -0.02
N TYR A 117 25.63 -18.69 0.84
CA TYR A 117 26.84 -19.12 1.53
C TYR A 117 27.73 -19.90 0.55
N ARG A 118 28.96 -19.39 0.29
CA ARG A 118 29.97 -20.03 -0.55
C ARG A 118 31.32 -20.03 0.17
N ASN A 119 32.05 -21.13 0.07
CA ASN A 119 33.44 -21.23 0.56
C ASN A 119 33.67 -20.79 2.03
N GLY A 120 32.66 -20.93 2.89
CA GLY A 120 32.80 -20.55 4.32
C GLY A 120 32.44 -19.11 4.66
N SER A 121 31.99 -18.31 3.67
CA SER A 121 31.52 -16.93 3.87
C SER A 121 30.36 -16.60 2.94
N PHE A 122 29.66 -15.52 3.22
CA PHE A 122 28.79 -14.86 2.26
C PHE A 122 29.65 -13.87 1.48
N ASP A 123 29.60 -13.92 0.15
CA ASP A 123 30.31 -13.02 -0.74
C ASP A 123 29.31 -12.13 -1.49
N PHE A 124 29.56 -10.82 -1.47
CA PHE A 124 28.75 -9.83 -2.17
C PHE A 124 29.13 -9.69 -3.65
N ARG A 125 30.40 -9.90 -3.99
CA ARG A 125 30.99 -9.73 -5.33
C ARG A 125 30.84 -8.28 -5.86
N PRO A 126 31.39 -7.27 -5.16
CA PRO A 126 31.13 -5.85 -5.45
C PRO A 126 31.58 -5.40 -6.84
N GLY A 127 32.65 -6.01 -7.36
CA GLY A 127 33.26 -5.68 -8.66
C GLY A 127 32.67 -6.42 -9.85
N ASP A 128 31.86 -7.46 -9.63
CA ASP A 128 31.29 -8.25 -10.72
C ASP A 128 30.28 -7.43 -11.53
N PRO A 129 30.24 -7.59 -12.86
CA PRO A 129 29.16 -7.08 -13.68
C PRO A 129 27.81 -7.59 -13.18
N ILE A 130 26.85 -6.70 -12.97
CA ILE A 130 25.52 -7.09 -12.51
C ILE A 130 24.67 -7.59 -13.68
N THR A 131 24.02 -8.73 -13.51
CA THR A 131 23.09 -9.28 -14.50
C THR A 131 21.70 -8.68 -14.33
N ARG A 132 20.86 -8.78 -15.35
CA ARG A 132 19.47 -8.30 -15.32
C ARG A 132 18.61 -9.03 -14.28
N ALA A 133 18.85 -10.33 -14.06
CA ALA A 133 18.19 -11.09 -13.00
C ALA A 133 18.60 -10.58 -11.61
N GLU A 134 19.89 -10.35 -11.39
CA GLU A 134 20.41 -9.78 -10.13
C GLU A 134 19.89 -8.37 -9.88
N MET A 135 19.82 -7.52 -10.91
CA MET A 135 19.20 -6.19 -10.80
C MET A 135 17.74 -6.27 -10.34
N SER A 136 16.96 -7.19 -10.93
CA SER A 136 15.57 -7.40 -10.54
C SER A 136 15.46 -7.86 -9.09
N LYS A 137 16.32 -8.81 -8.67
CA LYS A 137 16.34 -9.31 -7.29
C LYS A 137 16.68 -8.19 -6.29
N LEU A 138 17.78 -7.48 -6.49
CA LEU A 138 18.20 -6.42 -5.56
C LEU A 138 17.17 -5.28 -5.47
N LEU A 139 16.55 -4.88 -6.60
CA LEU A 139 15.51 -3.86 -6.58
C LEU A 139 14.27 -4.34 -5.82
N VAL A 140 13.80 -5.55 -6.08
CA VAL A 140 12.60 -6.10 -5.43
C VAL A 140 12.82 -6.25 -3.92
N GLN A 141 14.02 -6.65 -3.51
CA GLN A 141 14.42 -6.66 -2.09
C GLN A 141 14.42 -5.24 -1.52
N ALA A 142 15.01 -4.26 -2.21
CA ALA A 142 15.03 -2.86 -1.75
C ALA A 142 13.63 -2.27 -1.58
N LEU A 143 12.68 -2.69 -2.40
CA LEU A 143 11.26 -2.29 -2.31
C LEU A 143 10.47 -3.03 -1.21
N GLY A 144 11.08 -4.01 -0.53
CA GLY A 144 10.42 -4.85 0.49
C GLY A 144 9.46 -5.89 -0.10
N LEU A 145 9.57 -6.21 -1.39
CA LEU A 145 8.65 -7.11 -2.10
C LEU A 145 9.21 -8.53 -2.29
N GLU A 146 10.27 -8.88 -1.56
CA GLU A 146 10.92 -10.21 -1.66
C GLU A 146 9.95 -11.35 -1.35
N LYS A 147 9.13 -11.20 -0.30
CA LYS A 147 8.13 -12.20 0.07
C LYS A 147 7.07 -12.38 -1.00
N ALA A 148 6.60 -11.30 -1.62
CA ALA A 148 5.69 -11.38 -2.76
C ALA A 148 6.35 -12.11 -3.95
N ALA A 149 7.59 -11.80 -4.28
CA ALA A 149 8.35 -12.49 -5.31
C ALA A 149 8.51 -13.98 -5.00
N SER A 150 8.85 -14.33 -3.76
CA SER A 150 8.97 -15.73 -3.32
C SER A 150 7.68 -16.52 -3.48
N GLN A 151 6.54 -15.93 -3.16
CA GLN A 151 5.22 -16.55 -3.35
C GLN A 151 4.92 -16.79 -4.84
N LEU A 152 5.36 -15.92 -5.73
CA LEU A 152 5.21 -16.09 -7.17
C LEU A 152 6.10 -17.23 -7.72
N ASN A 153 7.24 -17.53 -7.10
CA ASN A 153 8.06 -18.71 -7.39
C ASN A 153 7.35 -20.00 -6.94
N TYR A 154 6.77 -20.00 -5.75
CA TYR A 154 6.07 -21.16 -5.18
C TYR A 154 4.78 -21.52 -5.91
N ASN A 155 4.13 -20.59 -6.55
CA ASN A 155 2.87 -20.81 -7.27
C ASN A 155 2.98 -21.74 -8.49
N ARG A 156 4.18 -22.27 -8.81
CA ARG A 156 4.33 -23.44 -9.68
C ARG A 156 3.57 -24.68 -9.18
N MET A 157 3.30 -24.77 -7.89
CA MET A 157 2.68 -25.95 -7.25
C MET A 157 1.17 -25.83 -7.05
N ILE A 158 0.57 -24.64 -7.25
CA ILE A 158 -0.87 -24.43 -7.09
C ILE A 158 -1.56 -24.58 -8.45
N PRO A 159 -2.47 -25.57 -8.61
CA PRO A 159 -3.04 -25.93 -9.93
C PRO A 159 -3.93 -24.88 -10.60
N TYR A 160 -4.19 -23.74 -9.94
CA TYR A 160 -5.27 -22.82 -10.30
C TYR A 160 -4.85 -21.50 -10.95
N SER A 161 -3.60 -21.25 -11.25
CA SER A 161 -3.24 -20.05 -12.01
C SER A 161 -2.75 -20.39 -13.40
N GLU A 162 -3.62 -20.36 -14.39
CA GLU A 162 -3.23 -20.25 -15.81
C GLU A 162 -2.45 -18.95 -16.09
N GLU A 163 -2.40 -18.04 -15.09
CA GLU A 163 -1.73 -16.73 -15.13
C GLU A 163 -0.42 -16.70 -14.31
N ARG A 164 0.38 -17.74 -14.36
CA ARG A 164 1.43 -18.05 -13.36
C ARG A 164 2.54 -17.01 -13.19
N HIS A 165 2.88 -16.25 -14.20
CA HIS A 165 4.04 -15.36 -14.10
C HIS A 165 3.77 -13.93 -14.52
N HIS A 166 2.60 -13.62 -15.04
CA HIS A 166 2.23 -12.26 -15.53
C HIS A 166 3.33 -11.59 -16.38
N THR A 167 4.21 -12.39 -16.94
CA THR A 167 5.26 -11.96 -17.86
C THR A 167 5.19 -12.79 -19.13
N PRO A 168 5.50 -12.18 -20.27
CA PRO A 168 5.55 -12.92 -21.52
C PRO A 168 6.82 -13.77 -21.69
N PHE A 169 7.75 -13.73 -20.72
CA PHE A 169 9.10 -14.26 -20.88
C PHE A 169 9.17 -15.78 -20.73
N THR A 170 9.89 -16.43 -21.63
CA THR A 170 10.07 -17.88 -21.67
C THR A 170 11.41 -18.36 -21.09
N ASP A 171 12.35 -17.43 -20.85
CA ASP A 171 13.72 -17.68 -20.40
C ASP A 171 13.95 -17.35 -18.92
N LEU A 172 12.92 -17.49 -18.09
CA LEU A 172 13.03 -17.19 -16.67
C LEU A 172 13.85 -18.24 -15.92
N PRO A 173 14.90 -17.85 -15.16
CA PRO A 173 15.73 -18.77 -14.41
C PRO A 173 14.98 -19.26 -13.16
N GLU A 174 15.16 -20.55 -12.85
CA GLU A 174 14.56 -21.19 -11.69
C GLU A 174 14.91 -20.46 -10.38
N GLY A 175 13.89 -20.17 -9.58
CA GLY A 175 14.03 -19.47 -8.30
C GLY A 175 14.12 -17.95 -8.39
N ASN A 176 14.16 -17.36 -9.59
CA ASN A 176 14.14 -15.92 -9.81
C ASN A 176 12.91 -15.43 -10.58
N GLU A 177 12.01 -16.34 -10.96
CA GLU A 177 10.82 -16.01 -11.76
C GLU A 177 9.98 -14.93 -11.11
N GLY A 178 9.77 -15.04 -9.79
CA GLY A 178 8.97 -14.08 -9.04
C GLY A 178 9.61 -12.69 -8.98
N TYR A 179 10.92 -12.59 -8.80
CA TYR A 179 11.62 -11.30 -8.83
C TYR A 179 11.49 -10.61 -10.18
N ILE A 180 11.64 -11.37 -11.26
CA ILE A 180 11.49 -10.84 -12.62
C ILE A 180 10.03 -10.47 -12.89
N SER A 181 9.06 -11.27 -12.40
CA SER A 181 7.64 -10.98 -12.49
C SER A 181 7.28 -9.66 -11.79
N VAL A 182 7.76 -9.45 -10.57
CA VAL A 182 7.56 -8.18 -9.85
C VAL A 182 8.20 -7.03 -10.61
N ALA A 183 9.47 -7.16 -11.02
CA ALA A 183 10.21 -6.13 -11.76
C ALA A 183 9.52 -5.74 -13.09
N TYR A 184 8.94 -6.71 -13.78
CA TYR A 184 8.15 -6.47 -14.99
C TYR A 184 6.85 -5.74 -14.67
N THR A 185 6.10 -6.21 -13.68
CA THR A 185 4.80 -5.64 -13.30
C THR A 185 4.92 -4.18 -12.88
N ILE A 186 5.94 -3.83 -12.09
CA ILE A 186 6.18 -2.42 -11.69
C ILE A 186 6.79 -1.56 -12.81
N GLY A 187 7.16 -2.17 -13.95
CA GLY A 187 7.64 -1.47 -15.13
C GLY A 187 9.14 -1.16 -15.16
N MET A 188 9.94 -1.83 -14.31
CA MET A 188 11.41 -1.72 -14.35
C MET A 188 11.96 -2.17 -15.71
N THR A 189 11.42 -3.25 -16.25
CA THR A 189 11.88 -3.88 -17.49
C THR A 189 10.73 -4.21 -18.43
N LYS A 190 11.03 -4.27 -19.73
CA LYS A 190 10.10 -4.73 -20.80
C LYS A 190 10.63 -5.98 -21.51
N GLY A 191 11.74 -6.56 -21.00
CA GLY A 191 12.46 -7.62 -21.71
C GLY A 191 13.49 -7.09 -22.70
N VAL A 192 14.19 -8.02 -23.36
CA VAL A 192 15.08 -7.76 -24.49
C VAL A 192 14.29 -7.87 -25.80
N THR A 193 13.39 -8.85 -25.85
CA THR A 193 12.36 -8.98 -26.88
C THR A 193 10.98 -9.06 -26.20
N THR A 194 9.92 -9.29 -26.97
CA THR A 194 8.57 -9.46 -26.45
C THR A 194 8.40 -10.69 -25.55
N ASP A 195 9.23 -11.71 -25.72
CA ASP A 195 9.14 -13.02 -25.06
C ASP A 195 10.44 -13.46 -24.37
N THR A 196 11.48 -12.61 -24.38
CA THR A 196 12.80 -12.91 -23.82
C THR A 196 13.20 -11.83 -22.82
N PHE A 197 13.54 -12.24 -21.61
CA PHE A 197 14.04 -11.36 -20.55
C PHE A 197 15.55 -11.12 -20.64
N GLY A 198 16.35 -12.16 -20.96
CA GLY A 198 17.81 -12.14 -20.95
C GLY A 198 18.40 -12.08 -19.55
N PRO A 199 18.13 -13.07 -18.66
CA PRO A 199 18.49 -13.03 -17.25
C PRO A 199 19.99 -12.85 -16.98
N ASP A 200 20.83 -13.49 -17.78
CA ASP A 200 22.30 -13.49 -17.63
C ASP A 200 22.99 -12.32 -18.34
N LEU A 201 22.24 -11.54 -19.12
CA LEU A 201 22.80 -10.35 -19.76
C LEU A 201 23.10 -9.26 -18.72
N THR A 202 24.26 -8.63 -18.88
CA THR A 202 24.65 -7.47 -18.07
C THR A 202 24.04 -6.20 -18.64
N ALA A 203 23.86 -5.17 -17.79
CA ALA A 203 23.36 -3.88 -18.20
C ALA A 203 24.47 -2.83 -18.23
N THR A 204 24.38 -1.90 -19.19
CA THR A 204 25.21 -0.71 -19.16
C THR A 204 24.71 0.27 -18.09
N ARG A 205 25.54 1.22 -17.69
CA ARG A 205 25.15 2.28 -16.75
C ARG A 205 23.98 3.10 -17.26
N ALA A 206 23.90 3.39 -18.56
CA ALA A 206 22.77 4.09 -19.16
C ALA A 206 21.47 3.25 -19.10
N GLN A 207 21.54 1.92 -19.35
CA GLN A 207 20.38 1.06 -19.21
C GLN A 207 19.89 0.96 -17.76
N ALA A 208 20.81 0.87 -16.80
CA ALA A 208 20.48 0.87 -15.38
C ALA A 208 19.85 2.21 -14.95
N ALA A 209 20.40 3.35 -15.42
CA ALA A 209 19.82 4.67 -15.20
C ALA A 209 18.35 4.71 -15.67
N ALA A 210 18.09 4.30 -16.90
CA ALA A 210 16.73 4.31 -17.45
C ALA A 210 15.74 3.40 -16.72
N MET A 211 16.21 2.25 -16.22
CA MET A 211 15.38 1.35 -15.40
C MET A 211 15.03 1.99 -14.06
N LEU A 212 16.01 2.57 -13.37
CA LEU A 212 15.82 3.11 -12.03
C LEU A 212 15.11 4.46 -12.01
N VAL A 213 15.32 5.31 -13.02
CA VAL A 213 14.57 6.57 -13.18
C VAL A 213 13.06 6.30 -13.27
N ARG A 214 12.64 5.33 -14.08
CA ARG A 214 11.21 4.97 -14.19
C ARG A 214 10.60 4.54 -12.85
N ILE A 215 11.35 3.78 -12.06
CA ILE A 215 10.91 3.33 -10.73
C ILE A 215 10.87 4.52 -9.76
N TYR A 216 11.90 5.35 -9.77
CA TYR A 216 11.99 6.54 -8.93
C TYR A 216 10.83 7.53 -9.20
N GLU A 217 10.54 7.81 -10.46
CA GLU A 217 9.45 8.70 -10.86
C GLU A 217 8.08 8.15 -10.40
N LYS A 218 7.84 6.83 -10.58
CA LYS A 218 6.62 6.21 -10.09
C LYS A 218 6.48 6.33 -8.57
N MET A 219 7.55 6.03 -7.82
CA MET A 219 7.54 6.11 -6.36
C MET A 219 7.26 7.53 -5.85
N ASN A 220 7.69 8.55 -6.60
CA ASN A 220 7.56 9.96 -6.26
C ASN A 220 6.40 10.67 -7.00
N THR A 221 5.50 9.92 -7.64
CA THR A 221 4.26 10.48 -8.19
C THR A 221 3.37 10.96 -7.04
N ASP A 222 2.82 12.16 -7.14
CA ASP A 222 1.93 12.71 -6.13
C ASP A 222 0.64 11.88 -5.97
N THR A 223 0.14 11.80 -4.75
CA THR A 223 -1.19 11.29 -4.46
C THR A 223 -2.23 12.27 -5.03
N ASN A 224 -3.03 11.82 -5.98
CA ASN A 224 -3.97 12.67 -6.72
C ASN A 224 -5.44 12.55 -6.29
N PHE A 225 -5.73 11.63 -5.37
CA PHE A 225 -7.06 11.44 -4.82
C PHE A 225 -6.97 10.93 -3.37
N VAL A 226 -7.54 11.68 -2.45
CA VAL A 226 -7.62 11.31 -1.03
C VAL A 226 -9.08 11.25 -0.61
N HIS A 227 -9.52 10.07 -0.23
CA HIS A 227 -10.87 9.79 0.23
C HIS A 227 -10.85 9.43 1.73
N GLY A 228 -11.89 9.78 2.46
CA GLY A 228 -12.03 9.40 3.87
C GLY A 228 -13.44 8.90 4.19
N PHE A 229 -13.53 7.86 5.02
CA PHE A 229 -14.79 7.47 5.64
C PHE A 229 -15.04 8.30 6.90
N TYR A 230 -16.15 8.99 6.92
CA TYR A 230 -16.66 9.72 8.09
C TYR A 230 -17.77 8.89 8.74
N ALA A 231 -17.41 8.18 9.80
CA ALA A 231 -18.31 7.26 10.50
C ALA A 231 -18.34 7.57 12.00
N ILE A 232 -18.65 6.63 12.82
CA ILE A 232 -18.74 6.75 14.27
C ILE A 232 -17.48 7.41 14.85
N SER A 233 -17.66 8.44 15.71
CA SER A 233 -16.57 9.16 16.39
C SER A 233 -15.59 9.91 15.48
N SER A 234 -15.97 10.24 14.24
CA SER A 234 -15.09 10.96 13.31
C SER A 234 -15.05 12.48 13.52
N HIS A 235 -15.91 13.05 14.37
CA HIS A 235 -16.05 14.49 14.54
C HIS A 235 -14.77 15.19 15.04
N ASN A 236 -13.96 14.53 15.86
CA ASN A 236 -12.67 15.04 16.32
C ASN A 236 -11.66 15.29 15.18
N GLN A 237 -11.86 14.66 14.02
CA GLN A 237 -11.04 14.85 12.81
C GLN A 237 -11.83 15.49 11.64
N LEU A 238 -12.89 16.24 11.92
CA LEU A 238 -13.62 16.99 10.88
C LEU A 238 -12.69 17.99 10.16
N GLY A 239 -11.69 18.54 10.86
CA GLY A 239 -10.65 19.36 10.24
C GLY A 239 -9.87 18.64 9.15
N LEU A 240 -9.60 17.34 9.32
CA LEU A 240 -8.93 16.52 8.31
C LEU A 240 -9.85 16.25 7.11
N ALA A 241 -11.15 16.05 7.33
CA ALA A 241 -12.13 15.89 6.25
C ALA A 241 -12.11 17.05 5.24
N ARG A 242 -11.76 18.28 5.70
CA ARG A 242 -11.60 19.47 4.84
C ARG A 242 -10.45 19.39 3.84
N THR A 243 -9.57 18.42 3.96
CA THR A 243 -8.41 18.21 3.07
C THR A 243 -8.62 17.08 2.10
N MET A 244 -9.76 16.38 2.15
CA MET A 244 -10.09 15.25 1.28
C MET A 244 -10.59 15.72 -0.09
N ASP A 245 -10.50 14.83 -1.08
CA ASP A 245 -11.11 15.03 -2.41
C ASP A 245 -12.53 14.47 -2.46
N ALA A 246 -12.89 13.57 -1.54
CA ALA A 246 -14.25 13.09 -1.30
C ALA A 246 -14.37 12.46 0.09
N VAL A 247 -15.57 12.46 0.65
CA VAL A 247 -15.88 11.85 1.94
C VAL A 247 -17.10 10.94 1.80
N SER A 248 -17.01 9.72 2.33
CA SER A 248 -18.14 8.79 2.45
C SER A 248 -18.65 8.77 3.88
N ALA A 249 -19.88 9.24 4.08
CA ALA A 249 -20.54 9.22 5.37
C ALA A 249 -21.10 7.83 5.68
N GLY A 250 -20.55 7.16 6.67
CA GLY A 250 -21.01 5.85 7.16
C GLY A 250 -22.29 5.99 7.98
N TRP A 251 -23.34 6.53 7.38
CA TRP A 251 -24.58 6.94 8.05
C TRP A 251 -25.78 6.08 7.65
N SER A 252 -25.57 4.98 6.99
CA SER A 252 -26.64 4.08 6.60
C SER A 252 -26.23 2.61 6.62
N ARG A 253 -27.22 1.76 6.87
CA ARG A 253 -27.10 0.31 6.80
C ARG A 253 -28.26 -0.26 6.02
N MET A 254 -27.98 -1.14 5.05
CA MET A 254 -28.98 -1.91 4.34
C MET A 254 -29.24 -3.23 5.06
N LYS A 255 -30.50 -3.65 5.14
CA LYS A 255 -30.90 -4.96 5.67
C LYS A 255 -31.91 -5.63 4.75
N TRP A 256 -31.91 -6.96 4.73
CA TRP A 256 -32.88 -7.77 4.03
C TRP A 256 -33.63 -8.68 5.03
N ASP A 257 -34.95 -8.59 5.10
CA ASP A 257 -35.76 -9.38 6.01
C ASP A 257 -36.42 -10.61 5.33
N GLY A 258 -36.11 -10.88 4.07
CA GLY A 258 -36.71 -11.93 3.23
C GLY A 258 -37.82 -11.43 2.30
N ALA A 259 -38.33 -10.22 2.49
CA ALA A 259 -39.40 -9.62 1.71
C ALA A 259 -39.09 -8.17 1.29
N ALA A 260 -38.41 -7.40 2.11
CA ALA A 260 -38.13 -6.00 1.89
C ALA A 260 -36.63 -5.68 2.06
N ALA A 261 -36.10 -4.81 1.20
CA ALA A 261 -34.83 -4.14 1.41
C ALA A 261 -35.10 -2.87 2.23
N LEU A 262 -34.43 -2.76 3.38
CA LEU A 262 -34.62 -1.67 4.33
C LEU A 262 -33.32 -0.88 4.46
N LEU A 263 -33.26 0.32 3.88
CA LEU A 263 -32.17 1.26 4.10
C LEU A 263 -32.47 2.07 5.39
N SER A 264 -31.68 1.84 6.43
CA SER A 264 -31.82 2.54 7.70
C SER A 264 -30.73 3.60 7.85
N THR A 265 -31.14 4.84 8.08
CA THR A 265 -30.30 6.00 8.38
C THR A 265 -30.47 6.46 9.83
N THR A 266 -31.21 5.72 10.65
CA THR A 266 -31.51 6.06 12.05
C THR A 266 -30.85 5.07 13.01
N GLY A 267 -30.53 5.53 14.24
CA GLY A 267 -29.96 4.68 15.31
C GLY A 267 -30.95 3.70 15.95
N LYS A 268 -32.09 3.43 15.33
CA LYS A 268 -33.06 2.42 15.81
C LYS A 268 -32.47 1.04 15.70
N ASP A 269 -32.92 0.15 16.58
CA ASP A 269 -32.55 -1.28 16.59
C ASP A 269 -31.04 -1.52 16.68
N GLY A 270 -30.31 -0.62 17.37
CA GLY A 270 -28.86 -0.72 17.56
C GLY A 270 -28.05 -0.45 16.28
N ASN A 271 -28.62 0.20 15.28
CA ASN A 271 -27.90 0.61 14.08
C ASN A 271 -26.90 1.71 14.42
N GLU A 272 -25.62 1.35 14.51
CA GLU A 272 -24.52 2.27 14.75
C GLU A 272 -24.12 3.08 13.49
N PHE A 273 -24.44 2.57 12.30
CA PHE A 273 -24.31 3.27 11.02
C PHE A 273 -25.56 4.12 10.79
N ALA A 274 -25.63 5.26 11.46
CA ALA A 274 -26.79 6.16 11.39
C ALA A 274 -26.33 7.61 11.29
N ILE A 275 -27.21 8.47 10.77
CA ILE A 275 -26.97 9.91 10.73
C ILE A 275 -26.79 10.42 12.16
N PRO A 276 -25.61 10.98 12.51
CA PRO A 276 -25.35 11.46 13.87
C PRO A 276 -26.05 12.79 14.12
N LYS A 277 -26.23 13.14 15.40
CA LYS A 277 -26.59 14.51 15.77
C LYS A 277 -25.48 15.47 15.36
N GLY A 278 -25.83 16.64 14.82
CA GLY A 278 -24.86 17.63 14.36
C GLY A 278 -24.28 17.32 12.97
N TYR A 279 -24.89 16.42 12.21
CA TYR A 279 -24.51 16.14 10.84
C TYR A 279 -24.58 17.37 9.93
N GLU A 280 -25.38 18.37 10.31
CA GLU A 280 -25.51 19.65 9.62
C GLU A 280 -24.16 20.37 9.53
N GLU A 281 -23.39 20.41 10.63
CA GLU A 281 -22.05 20.99 10.66
C GLU A 281 -21.09 20.28 9.71
N VAL A 282 -21.19 18.95 9.64
CA VAL A 282 -20.35 18.15 8.72
C VAL A 282 -20.70 18.46 7.27
N THR A 283 -22.00 18.46 6.93
CA THR A 283 -22.47 18.73 5.57
C THR A 283 -22.11 20.15 5.12
N GLU A 284 -22.33 21.16 5.98
CA GLU A 284 -21.98 22.55 5.73
C GLU A 284 -20.45 22.72 5.53
N THR A 285 -19.67 22.11 6.43
CA THR A 285 -18.20 22.13 6.35
C THR A 285 -17.65 21.59 5.03
N LEU A 286 -18.17 20.48 4.54
CA LEU A 286 -17.72 19.87 3.30
C LEU A 286 -18.22 20.67 2.09
N GLU A 287 -19.45 21.15 2.12
CA GLU A 287 -20.03 21.99 1.06
C GLU A 287 -19.27 23.30 0.86
N GLU A 288 -18.92 24.02 1.94
CA GLU A 288 -18.11 25.25 1.89
C GLU A 288 -16.78 25.06 1.17
N ARG A 289 -16.26 23.85 1.15
CA ARG A 289 -15.01 23.48 0.49
C ARG A 289 -15.21 22.81 -0.87
N GLY A 290 -16.46 22.59 -1.27
CA GLY A 290 -16.79 21.87 -2.50
C GLY A 290 -16.38 20.40 -2.49
N ILE A 291 -16.30 19.79 -1.29
CA ILE A 291 -15.91 18.39 -1.12
C ILE A 291 -17.14 17.50 -1.29
N PRO A 292 -17.13 16.58 -2.26
CA PRO A 292 -18.22 15.63 -2.47
C PRO A 292 -18.48 14.78 -1.22
N LEU A 293 -19.73 14.75 -0.76
CA LEU A 293 -20.20 13.88 0.31
C LEU A 293 -21.01 12.72 -0.30
N HIS A 294 -20.58 11.49 -0.06
CA HIS A 294 -21.29 10.29 -0.46
C HIS A 294 -22.01 9.65 0.73
N LEU A 295 -23.19 9.07 0.48
CA LEU A 295 -23.79 8.16 1.44
C LEU A 295 -23.11 6.80 1.33
N SER A 296 -22.41 6.37 2.39
CA SER A 296 -21.85 5.02 2.46
C SER A 296 -22.92 4.06 2.98
N ILE A 297 -23.17 3.01 2.21
CA ILE A 297 -24.18 1.99 2.52
C ILE A 297 -23.48 0.70 2.87
N PHE A 298 -23.47 0.40 4.16
CA PHE A 298 -22.90 -0.83 4.69
C PHE A 298 -23.95 -1.95 4.70
N MET A 299 -23.52 -3.16 4.36
CA MET A 299 -24.29 -4.39 4.50
C MET A 299 -23.34 -5.59 4.61
N ASP A 300 -23.57 -6.48 5.56
CA ASP A 300 -22.80 -7.71 5.71
C ASP A 300 -23.68 -8.98 5.73
N ALA A 301 -23.06 -10.13 5.98
CA ALA A 301 -23.78 -11.40 6.03
C ALA A 301 -24.87 -11.42 7.12
N SER A 302 -24.68 -10.70 8.24
CA SER A 302 -25.69 -10.62 9.32
C SER A 302 -26.91 -9.78 8.95
N ASP A 303 -26.79 -8.96 7.91
CA ASP A 303 -27.87 -8.14 7.36
C ASP A 303 -28.64 -8.82 6.24
N GLY A 304 -28.22 -10.01 5.82
CA GLY A 304 -28.83 -10.77 4.74
C GLY A 304 -28.36 -10.38 3.34
N VAL A 305 -27.09 -9.93 3.19
CA VAL A 305 -26.52 -9.52 1.89
C VAL A 305 -26.57 -10.63 0.85
N VAL A 306 -26.32 -11.88 1.27
CA VAL A 306 -26.33 -13.06 0.40
C VAL A 306 -27.73 -13.30 -0.18
N GLU A 307 -28.76 -13.24 0.67
CA GLU A 307 -30.15 -13.45 0.31
C GLU A 307 -30.69 -12.29 -0.54
N LEU A 308 -30.37 -11.06 -0.20
CA LEU A 308 -30.73 -9.88 -0.99
C LEU A 308 -30.16 -9.99 -2.41
N LEU A 309 -28.89 -10.34 -2.54
CA LEU A 309 -28.25 -10.44 -3.85
C LEU A 309 -28.80 -11.60 -4.69
N ARG A 310 -29.24 -12.70 -4.09
CA ARG A 310 -29.88 -13.81 -4.80
C ARG A 310 -31.28 -13.45 -5.32
N SER A 311 -31.97 -12.52 -4.67
CA SER A 311 -33.33 -12.10 -5.03
C SER A 311 -33.32 -10.98 -6.08
N ASP A 312 -33.91 -11.23 -7.26
CA ASP A 312 -34.09 -10.18 -8.28
C ASP A 312 -34.87 -8.99 -7.72
N VAL A 313 -35.96 -9.30 -7.00
CA VAL A 313 -36.77 -8.28 -6.31
C VAL A 313 -35.98 -7.58 -5.21
N GLY A 314 -35.17 -8.33 -4.46
CA GLY A 314 -34.30 -7.76 -3.42
C GLY A 314 -33.33 -6.72 -3.98
N ARG A 315 -32.65 -7.04 -5.09
CA ARG A 315 -31.75 -6.10 -5.76
C ARG A 315 -32.46 -4.84 -6.25
N GLN A 316 -33.62 -5.03 -6.87
CA GLN A 316 -34.44 -3.90 -7.35
C GLN A 316 -34.91 -3.01 -6.20
N LEU A 317 -35.47 -3.58 -5.13
CA LEU A 317 -35.91 -2.81 -3.95
C LEU A 317 -34.75 -2.08 -3.26
N ALA A 318 -33.57 -2.70 -3.17
CA ALA A 318 -32.39 -2.05 -2.62
C ALA A 318 -32.01 -0.81 -3.45
N VAL A 319 -31.98 -0.92 -4.78
CA VAL A 319 -31.72 0.20 -5.68
C VAL A 319 -32.75 1.31 -5.49
N GLU A 320 -34.05 0.96 -5.44
CA GLU A 320 -35.15 1.92 -5.23
C GLU A 320 -34.97 2.69 -3.90
N GLN A 321 -34.62 2.00 -2.82
CA GLN A 321 -34.37 2.64 -1.51
C GLN A 321 -33.18 3.61 -1.58
N ILE A 322 -32.09 3.22 -2.25
CA ILE A 322 -30.90 4.07 -2.41
C ILE A 322 -31.25 5.34 -3.21
N LEU A 323 -31.90 5.19 -4.37
CA LEU A 323 -32.29 6.33 -5.20
C LEU A 323 -33.27 7.27 -4.49
N LYS A 324 -34.18 6.71 -3.73
CA LYS A 324 -35.11 7.48 -2.90
C LYS A 324 -34.36 8.30 -1.84
N GLU A 325 -33.40 7.70 -1.13
CA GLU A 325 -32.61 8.41 -0.12
C GLU A 325 -31.81 9.55 -0.76
N LEU A 326 -31.18 9.32 -1.91
CA LEU A 326 -30.39 10.34 -2.63
C LEU A 326 -31.22 11.48 -3.21
N THR A 327 -32.55 11.35 -3.24
CA THR A 327 -33.48 12.40 -3.72
C THR A 327 -34.34 12.99 -2.61
N THR A 328 -34.21 12.50 -1.38
CA THR A 328 -34.99 12.99 -0.23
C THR A 328 -34.27 14.18 0.42
N ASP A 329 -34.92 15.33 0.45
CA ASP A 329 -34.39 16.52 1.14
C ASP A 329 -34.43 16.34 2.66
N TYR A 330 -33.34 16.68 3.31
CA TYR A 330 -33.25 16.68 4.76
C TYR A 330 -33.80 17.99 5.33
N LYS A 331 -34.82 17.88 6.19
CA LYS A 331 -35.60 19.05 6.68
C LYS A 331 -34.75 20.13 7.32
N THR A 332 -33.69 19.76 8.03
CA THR A 332 -32.83 20.69 8.76
C THR A 332 -31.93 21.51 7.85
N ILE A 333 -31.53 20.99 6.71
CA ILE A 333 -30.66 21.66 5.72
C ILE A 333 -31.39 22.05 4.44
N GLY A 334 -32.67 21.61 4.28
CA GLY A 334 -33.53 21.99 3.15
C GLY A 334 -33.13 21.44 1.79
N LYS A 335 -32.26 20.43 1.74
CA LYS A 335 -31.77 19.76 0.52
C LYS A 335 -31.24 18.36 0.83
N ASN A 336 -30.97 17.57 -0.20
CA ASN A 336 -30.19 16.35 -0.09
C ASN A 336 -28.69 16.69 -0.08
N PRO A 337 -27.88 16.20 0.91
CA PRO A 337 -26.47 16.57 1.01
C PRO A 337 -25.53 15.72 0.13
N TYR A 338 -26.00 14.61 -0.43
CA TYR A 338 -25.14 13.63 -1.06
C TYR A 338 -24.94 13.90 -2.54
N SER A 339 -23.68 13.90 -2.98
CA SER A 339 -23.25 13.97 -4.40
C SER A 339 -23.00 12.59 -5.01
N GLY A 340 -23.14 11.51 -4.23
CA GLY A 340 -22.89 10.16 -4.67
C GLY A 340 -23.22 9.12 -3.61
N VAL A 341 -22.91 7.87 -3.92
CA VAL A 341 -23.07 6.72 -3.04
C VAL A 341 -21.80 5.88 -3.02
N THR A 342 -21.49 5.33 -1.87
CA THR A 342 -20.42 4.34 -1.70
C THR A 342 -21.05 3.03 -1.22
N ILE A 343 -20.88 1.97 -2.00
CA ILE A 343 -21.39 0.64 -1.67
C ILE A 343 -20.31 -0.15 -0.95
N ASP A 344 -20.62 -0.55 0.28
CA ASP A 344 -19.75 -1.29 1.17
C ASP A 344 -20.45 -2.58 1.60
N PHE A 345 -20.57 -3.54 0.65
CA PHE A 345 -21.21 -4.83 0.86
C PHE A 345 -20.15 -5.89 1.08
N GLU A 346 -20.15 -6.47 2.26
CA GLU A 346 -19.16 -7.45 2.69
C GLU A 346 -19.77 -8.87 2.81
N GLY A 347 -18.91 -9.88 2.70
CA GLY A 347 -19.36 -11.29 2.87
C GLY A 347 -20.34 -11.78 1.81
N ILE A 348 -20.32 -11.19 0.61
CA ILE A 348 -21.28 -11.47 -0.47
C ILE A 348 -21.19 -12.90 -1.03
N GLY A 349 -20.10 -13.61 -0.83
CA GLY A 349 -19.86 -14.96 -1.35
C GLY A 349 -19.59 -15.01 -2.86
N ARG A 350 -18.74 -15.95 -3.29
CA ARG A 350 -18.34 -16.10 -4.70
C ARG A 350 -19.53 -16.40 -5.62
N GLU A 351 -20.48 -17.17 -5.13
CA GLU A 351 -21.68 -17.57 -5.88
C GLU A 351 -22.58 -16.39 -6.24
N ASN A 352 -22.47 -15.27 -5.54
CA ASN A 352 -23.23 -14.04 -5.78
C ASN A 352 -22.48 -13.01 -6.62
N ARG A 353 -21.29 -13.33 -7.12
CA ARG A 353 -20.47 -12.42 -7.93
C ARG A 353 -21.25 -11.76 -9.08
N ALA A 354 -21.99 -12.55 -9.87
CA ALA A 354 -22.81 -12.05 -10.97
C ALA A 354 -24.00 -11.21 -10.49
N ASN A 355 -24.62 -11.60 -9.38
CA ASN A 355 -25.73 -10.90 -8.76
C ASN A 355 -25.31 -9.52 -8.21
N PHE A 356 -24.13 -9.44 -7.63
CA PHE A 356 -23.57 -8.16 -7.18
C PHE A 356 -23.28 -7.22 -8.34
N VAL A 357 -22.71 -7.72 -9.43
CA VAL A 357 -22.53 -6.94 -10.67
C VAL A 357 -23.87 -6.47 -11.23
N ASP A 358 -24.91 -7.32 -11.20
CA ASP A 358 -26.25 -6.94 -11.66
C ASP A 358 -26.85 -5.84 -10.77
N PHE A 359 -26.75 -5.95 -9.45
CA PHE A 359 -27.15 -4.89 -8.51
C PHE A 359 -26.43 -3.55 -8.83
N LEU A 360 -25.10 -3.57 -9.01
CA LEU A 360 -24.33 -2.37 -9.34
C LEU A 360 -24.72 -1.79 -10.71
N ARG A 361 -25.06 -2.64 -11.68
CA ARG A 361 -25.53 -2.19 -13.00
C ARG A 361 -26.88 -1.48 -12.90
N GLN A 362 -27.82 -2.05 -12.15
CA GLN A 362 -29.12 -1.42 -11.89
C GLN A 362 -28.93 -0.08 -11.14
N LEU A 363 -28.09 -0.06 -10.12
CA LEU A 363 -27.79 1.17 -9.36
C LEU A 363 -27.14 2.23 -10.24
N SER A 364 -26.10 1.90 -11.00
CA SER A 364 -25.42 2.83 -11.93
C SER A 364 -26.39 3.38 -12.99
N ALA A 365 -27.30 2.54 -13.49
CA ALA A 365 -28.34 3.01 -14.41
C ALA A 365 -29.31 3.97 -13.72
N GLY A 366 -29.76 3.65 -12.51
CA GLY A 366 -30.65 4.50 -11.72
C GLY A 366 -30.02 5.86 -11.37
N LEU A 367 -28.74 5.88 -10.97
CA LEU A 367 -28.02 7.12 -10.66
C LEU A 367 -27.99 8.08 -11.85
N LYS A 368 -27.87 7.57 -13.08
CA LYS A 368 -27.89 8.36 -14.32
C LYS A 368 -29.24 8.99 -14.65
N THR A 369 -30.31 8.54 -14.01
CA THR A 369 -31.66 9.12 -14.19
C THR A 369 -31.92 10.29 -13.26
N LEU A 370 -31.06 10.51 -12.27
CA LEU A 370 -31.21 11.61 -11.30
C LEU A 370 -30.89 12.96 -11.98
N PRO A 371 -31.48 14.07 -11.50
CA PRO A 371 -31.29 15.39 -12.09
C PRO A 371 -29.82 15.83 -12.13
N ASP A 372 -29.08 15.47 -11.07
CA ASP A 372 -27.64 15.78 -10.96
C ASP A 372 -26.85 14.47 -11.07
N ALA A 373 -25.68 14.54 -11.71
CA ALA A 373 -24.77 13.41 -11.78
C ALA A 373 -24.34 12.97 -10.37
N ARG A 374 -24.58 11.70 -10.05
CA ARG A 374 -24.20 11.09 -8.77
C ARG A 374 -23.09 10.07 -8.99
N ALA A 375 -22.00 10.20 -8.25
CA ALA A 375 -20.90 9.27 -8.35
C ALA A 375 -21.21 7.93 -7.63
N LEU A 376 -20.64 6.84 -8.16
CA LEU A 376 -20.68 5.51 -7.58
C LEU A 376 -19.27 5.07 -7.17
N TYR A 377 -19.05 4.92 -5.87
CA TYR A 377 -17.86 4.29 -5.33
C TYR A 377 -18.21 2.89 -4.83
N VAL A 378 -17.29 1.94 -4.98
CA VAL A 378 -17.51 0.56 -4.56
C VAL A 378 -16.31 0.07 -3.75
N CYS A 379 -16.55 -0.35 -2.51
CA CYS A 379 -15.59 -1.05 -1.69
C CYS A 379 -15.45 -2.48 -2.20
N VAL A 380 -14.22 -2.95 -2.30
CA VAL A 380 -13.93 -4.33 -2.70
C VAL A 380 -12.97 -4.96 -1.70
N GLY A 381 -13.28 -6.20 -1.34
CA GLY A 381 -12.43 -6.98 -0.45
C GLY A 381 -11.23 -7.59 -1.17
N LEU A 382 -10.42 -8.26 -0.38
CA LEU A 382 -9.15 -8.88 -0.76
C LEU A 382 -9.35 -10.10 -1.67
N THR A 383 -8.31 -10.39 -2.45
CA THR A 383 -8.21 -11.67 -3.18
C THR A 383 -7.31 -12.59 -2.38
N PRO A 384 -7.73 -13.76 -1.95
CA PRO A 384 -6.83 -14.67 -1.26
C PRO A 384 -5.93 -15.46 -2.17
N LEU A 385 -4.82 -15.88 -1.58
CA LEU A 385 -3.81 -16.69 -2.21
C LEU A 385 -4.24 -18.15 -2.36
N ASP A 386 -5.17 -18.59 -1.54
CA ASP A 386 -5.75 -19.92 -1.63
C ASP A 386 -7.20 -19.87 -2.14
N THR A 387 -7.62 -20.90 -2.79
CA THR A 387 -8.85 -21.00 -3.57
C THR A 387 -10.12 -21.14 -2.75
N THR A 388 -10.20 -20.59 -1.55
CA THR A 388 -11.41 -20.66 -0.74
C THR A 388 -12.47 -19.65 -1.18
N ALA A 389 -13.73 -19.97 -0.89
CA ALA A 389 -14.91 -19.47 -1.59
C ALA A 389 -15.18 -17.96 -1.55
N TYR A 390 -14.62 -17.23 -0.60
CA TYR A 390 -14.93 -15.81 -0.41
C TYR A 390 -14.24 -14.87 -1.37
N GLN A 391 -13.35 -15.35 -2.16
CA GLN A 391 -12.20 -14.63 -2.59
C GLN A 391 -12.23 -14.11 -4.00
N ASN A 392 -13.21 -14.52 -4.77
CA ASN A 392 -13.56 -13.95 -6.05
C ASN A 392 -15.03 -13.51 -6.04
N ALA A 393 -15.50 -13.04 -4.91
CA ALA A 393 -16.84 -12.50 -4.79
C ALA A 393 -17.00 -11.22 -5.63
N TYR A 394 -15.94 -10.42 -5.74
CA TYR A 394 -15.93 -9.17 -6.50
C TYR A 394 -15.40 -9.38 -7.92
N ASP A 395 -16.20 -9.05 -8.92
CA ASP A 395 -15.78 -8.96 -10.31
C ASP A 395 -15.10 -7.61 -10.56
N TYR A 396 -13.81 -7.52 -10.29
CA TYR A 396 -13.06 -6.26 -10.40
C TYR A 396 -13.24 -5.60 -11.77
N GLN A 397 -13.21 -6.39 -12.86
CA GLN A 397 -13.37 -5.84 -14.21
C GLN A 397 -14.75 -5.21 -14.42
N ALA A 398 -15.80 -5.92 -14.08
CA ALA A 398 -17.16 -5.41 -14.22
C ALA A 398 -17.44 -4.23 -13.27
N ILE A 399 -16.93 -4.31 -12.02
CA ILE A 399 -17.03 -3.22 -11.03
C ILE A 399 -16.29 -1.98 -11.55
N GLY A 400 -15.07 -2.13 -12.04
CA GLY A 400 -14.27 -1.01 -12.58
C GLY A 400 -14.89 -0.32 -13.80
N GLN A 401 -15.73 -1.03 -14.57
CA GLN A 401 -16.50 -0.43 -15.66
C GLN A 401 -17.71 0.38 -15.18
N LEU A 402 -18.31 0.00 -14.04
CA LEU A 402 -19.51 0.61 -13.50
C LEU A 402 -19.23 1.73 -12.50
N ALA A 403 -18.19 1.58 -11.69
CA ALA A 403 -17.83 2.52 -10.63
C ALA A 403 -16.95 3.68 -11.13
N ASP A 404 -17.08 4.84 -10.50
CA ASP A 404 -16.18 5.98 -10.66
C ASP A 404 -14.89 5.78 -9.87
N LYS A 405 -14.98 5.16 -8.68
CA LYS A 405 -13.85 4.72 -7.87
C LYS A 405 -14.08 3.32 -7.30
N VAL A 406 -12.99 2.56 -7.21
CA VAL A 406 -12.91 1.25 -6.57
C VAL A 406 -12.01 1.38 -5.36
N LEU A 407 -12.56 1.19 -4.16
CA LEU A 407 -11.86 1.32 -2.89
C LEU A 407 -11.41 -0.08 -2.46
N LEU A 408 -10.12 -0.38 -2.59
CA LEU A 408 -9.56 -1.68 -2.21
C LEU A 408 -9.28 -1.70 -0.70
N MET A 409 -10.02 -2.51 0.05
CA MET A 409 -9.88 -2.66 1.50
C MET A 409 -8.71 -3.58 1.85
N ALA A 410 -7.47 -3.11 1.63
CA ALA A 410 -6.26 -3.87 1.85
C ALA A 410 -5.67 -3.65 3.25
N HIS A 411 -6.48 -3.83 4.30
CA HIS A 411 -6.08 -3.52 5.67
C HIS A 411 -6.53 -4.52 6.76
N ASP A 412 -7.23 -5.59 6.41
CA ASP A 412 -7.76 -6.56 7.37
C ASP A 412 -7.23 -7.98 7.11
N TYR A 413 -5.89 -8.10 7.05
CA TYR A 413 -5.22 -9.38 6.80
C TYR A 413 -4.99 -10.24 8.04
N ASP A 414 -5.14 -9.68 9.23
CA ASP A 414 -4.82 -10.37 10.46
C ASP A 414 -5.74 -11.57 10.70
N PRO A 415 -5.22 -12.70 11.09
CA PRO A 415 -6.04 -13.83 11.49
C PRO A 415 -6.80 -13.49 12.77
N ARG A 416 -8.11 -13.67 12.78
CA ARG A 416 -8.93 -13.48 14.00
C ARG A 416 -8.60 -14.47 15.09
N VAL A 417 -8.01 -15.62 14.72
CA VAL A 417 -7.52 -16.65 15.64
C VAL A 417 -6.23 -17.23 15.05
N VAL A 418 -5.16 -17.14 15.79
CA VAL A 418 -3.85 -17.72 15.41
C VAL A 418 -3.81 -19.18 15.89
N ALA A 419 -4.61 -20.07 15.29
CA ALA A 419 -4.72 -21.44 15.78
C ALA A 419 -3.67 -22.39 15.19
N ASP A 420 -3.35 -22.22 13.93
CA ASP A 420 -2.73 -23.27 13.13
C ASP A 420 -1.37 -22.88 12.54
N TYR A 421 -0.96 -21.66 12.71
CA TYR A 421 0.35 -21.20 12.23
C TYR A 421 1.23 -20.66 13.31
N LEU A 422 1.34 -21.34 14.40
CA LEU A 422 2.17 -20.83 15.45
C LEU A 422 3.64 -21.08 15.16
N PRO A 423 4.34 -20.10 14.59
CA PRO A 423 5.73 -19.98 14.90
C PRO A 423 5.86 -19.70 16.40
N ASP A 424 6.99 -20.10 16.96
CA ASP A 424 7.32 -19.87 18.38
C ASP A 424 7.40 -18.38 18.75
N THR A 425 7.36 -17.48 17.76
CA THR A 425 7.48 -16.03 17.90
C THR A 425 6.33 -15.31 17.23
N ALA A 426 5.72 -14.35 17.92
CA ALA A 426 4.55 -13.62 17.45
C ALA A 426 4.82 -12.78 16.18
N HIS A 427 6.07 -12.36 15.97
CA HIS A 427 6.45 -11.47 14.87
C HIS A 427 6.57 -12.18 13.50
N GLU A 428 6.39 -13.49 13.44
CA GLU A 428 6.53 -14.23 12.17
C GLU A 428 5.20 -14.46 11.44
N SER A 429 4.04 -14.22 12.08
CA SER A 429 2.77 -14.67 11.48
C SER A 429 1.54 -13.80 11.71
N CYS A 430 1.64 -12.72 12.47
CA CYS A 430 0.46 -11.96 12.91
C CYS A 430 0.37 -10.55 12.32
N ALA A 431 1.17 -10.21 11.31
CA ALA A 431 1.15 -8.89 10.70
C ALA A 431 -0.26 -8.53 10.21
N THR A 432 -0.72 -7.34 10.57
CA THR A 432 -2.07 -6.88 10.23
C THR A 432 -2.18 -6.40 8.80
N VAL A 433 -1.08 -5.87 8.23
CA VAL A 433 -1.02 -5.38 6.84
C VAL A 433 0.33 -5.78 6.21
N PRO A 434 0.56 -7.07 5.93
CA PRO A 434 1.80 -7.51 5.32
C PRO A 434 1.91 -7.05 3.87
N LEU A 435 3.02 -6.38 3.52
CA LEU A 435 3.19 -5.72 2.23
C LEU A 435 3.11 -6.66 1.02
N ASP A 436 3.55 -7.91 1.18
CA ASP A 436 3.43 -8.94 0.14
C ASP A 436 1.97 -9.16 -0.29
N ARG A 437 1.04 -9.17 0.69
CA ARG A 437 -0.38 -9.32 0.44
C ARG A 437 -0.96 -8.07 -0.21
N VAL A 438 -0.61 -6.89 0.28
CA VAL A 438 -1.01 -5.60 -0.32
C VAL A 438 -0.59 -5.54 -1.79
N TYR A 439 0.66 -5.92 -2.10
CA TYR A 439 1.15 -5.96 -3.49
C TYR A 439 0.33 -6.91 -4.37
N LEU A 440 0.06 -8.14 -3.90
CA LEU A 440 -0.65 -9.14 -4.67
C LEU A 440 -2.12 -8.74 -4.92
N ASP A 441 -2.78 -8.20 -3.92
CA ASP A 441 -4.17 -7.73 -4.07
C ASP A 441 -4.27 -6.50 -4.98
N LEU A 442 -3.39 -5.51 -4.81
CA LEU A 442 -3.30 -4.36 -5.72
C LEU A 442 -3.06 -4.81 -7.16
N ARG A 443 -2.10 -5.72 -7.39
CA ARG A 443 -1.83 -6.25 -8.72
C ARG A 443 -3.07 -6.88 -9.34
N ASN A 444 -3.78 -7.73 -8.59
CA ASN A 444 -5.01 -8.37 -9.06
C ASN A 444 -6.09 -7.37 -9.48
N VAL A 445 -6.19 -6.27 -8.77
CA VAL A 445 -7.14 -5.20 -9.08
C VAL A 445 -6.72 -4.41 -10.31
N VAL A 446 -5.45 -3.93 -10.36
CA VAL A 446 -4.99 -3.04 -11.45
C VAL A 446 -4.83 -3.76 -12.79
N GLU A 447 -4.73 -5.07 -12.82
CA GLU A 447 -4.80 -5.86 -14.05
C GLU A 447 -6.20 -5.82 -14.71
N ARG A 448 -7.23 -5.45 -13.96
CA ARG A 448 -8.65 -5.50 -14.37
C ARG A 448 -9.35 -4.16 -14.30
N VAL A 449 -8.82 -3.22 -13.54
CA VAL A 449 -9.37 -1.87 -13.31
C VAL A 449 -8.32 -0.85 -13.66
N ASP A 450 -8.70 0.24 -14.33
CA ASP A 450 -7.81 1.38 -14.55
C ASP A 450 -7.24 1.86 -13.20
N PRO A 451 -5.91 1.86 -13.00
CA PRO A 451 -5.31 2.27 -11.72
C PRO A 451 -5.75 3.65 -11.23
N ARG A 452 -6.13 4.56 -12.13
CA ARG A 452 -6.64 5.90 -11.79
C ARG A 452 -8.00 5.87 -11.09
N LYS A 453 -8.76 4.78 -11.23
CA LYS A 453 -10.01 4.56 -10.52
C LYS A 453 -9.82 3.87 -9.17
N VAL A 454 -8.66 3.27 -8.92
CA VAL A 454 -8.38 2.53 -7.69
C VAL A 454 -7.90 3.48 -6.60
N ALA A 455 -8.42 3.30 -5.39
CA ALA A 455 -7.87 3.89 -4.18
C ALA A 455 -7.53 2.78 -3.18
N LEU A 456 -6.29 2.77 -2.68
CA LEU A 456 -5.86 1.85 -1.65
C LEU A 456 -6.40 2.33 -0.30
N ALA A 457 -7.15 1.49 0.39
CA ALA A 457 -7.70 1.83 1.70
C ALA A 457 -6.70 1.48 2.82
N PHE A 458 -6.46 2.44 3.68
CA PHE A 458 -5.61 2.35 4.87
C PHE A 458 -6.46 2.35 6.12
N SER A 459 -6.00 1.61 7.15
CA SER A 459 -6.59 1.62 8.48
C SER A 459 -5.49 1.76 9.54
N ALA A 460 -5.74 2.56 10.57
CA ALA A 460 -4.87 2.64 11.75
C ALA A 460 -5.12 1.49 12.74
N ARG A 461 -5.80 0.44 12.30
CA ARG A 461 -6.10 -0.72 13.13
C ARG A 461 -4.82 -1.37 13.66
N SER A 462 -4.78 -1.57 14.97
CA SER A 462 -3.67 -2.17 15.68
C SER A 462 -4.14 -3.36 16.50
N MET A 463 -3.36 -4.43 16.49
CA MET A 463 -3.71 -5.68 17.15
C MET A 463 -2.57 -6.16 18.03
N ALA A 464 -2.91 -6.59 19.25
CA ALA A 464 -1.95 -7.08 20.22
C ALA A 464 -2.25 -8.50 20.64
N TRP A 465 -1.21 -9.31 20.82
CA TRP A 465 -1.27 -10.67 21.34
C TRP A 465 -0.50 -10.75 22.63
N GLN A 466 -1.07 -11.39 23.65
CA GLN A 466 -0.35 -11.66 24.89
C GLN A 466 0.75 -12.69 24.64
N ILE A 467 1.95 -12.42 25.15
CA ILE A 467 3.13 -13.26 25.02
C ILE A 467 3.76 -13.55 26.40
N ASP A 468 4.50 -14.63 26.50
CA ASP A 468 5.35 -14.93 27.65
C ASP A 468 6.69 -14.18 27.61
N GLN A 469 7.58 -14.50 28.55
CA GLN A 469 8.90 -13.85 28.63
C GLN A 469 9.82 -14.23 27.45
N ASP A 470 9.60 -15.38 26.85
CA ASP A 470 10.36 -15.88 25.69
C ASP A 470 9.78 -15.41 24.35
N GLY A 471 8.66 -14.65 24.37
CA GLY A 471 7.99 -14.13 23.17
C GLY A 471 6.95 -15.10 22.58
N LYS A 472 6.62 -16.20 23.23
CA LYS A 472 5.60 -17.14 22.76
C LYS A 472 4.18 -16.63 23.02
N LEU A 473 3.27 -16.89 22.08
CA LEU A 473 1.88 -16.51 22.20
C LEU A 473 1.18 -17.24 23.35
N LEU A 474 0.63 -16.48 24.28
CA LEU A 474 -0.24 -16.95 25.35
C LEU A 474 -1.72 -16.86 24.96
N SER A 475 -2.08 -15.94 24.08
CA SER A 475 -3.44 -15.78 23.55
C SER A 475 -3.48 -16.07 22.06
N ARG A 476 -4.44 -16.88 21.62
CA ARG A 476 -4.68 -17.14 20.19
C ARG A 476 -5.54 -16.08 19.53
N LYS A 477 -6.26 -15.30 20.33
CA LYS A 477 -7.09 -14.18 19.85
C LYS A 477 -6.38 -12.88 20.15
N PRO A 478 -6.29 -11.96 19.16
CA PRO A 478 -5.75 -10.64 19.39
C PRO A 478 -6.74 -9.78 20.17
N VAL A 479 -6.19 -8.71 20.74
CA VAL A 479 -6.94 -7.59 21.29
C VAL A 479 -6.77 -6.41 20.37
N SER A 480 -7.88 -5.79 19.94
CA SER A 480 -7.84 -4.54 19.20
C SER A 480 -7.37 -3.41 20.12
N VAL A 481 -6.42 -2.61 19.64
CA VAL A 481 -5.81 -1.52 20.40
C VAL A 481 -6.10 -0.20 19.69
N SER A 482 -6.68 0.77 20.42
CA SER A 482 -6.95 2.10 19.87
C SER A 482 -5.66 2.88 19.60
N THR A 483 -5.68 3.80 18.65
CA THR A 483 -4.55 4.70 18.33
C THR A 483 -4.01 5.41 19.58
N GLU A 484 -4.89 5.97 20.40
CA GLU A 484 -4.50 6.61 21.68
C GLU A 484 -3.77 5.65 22.61
N THR A 485 -4.24 4.39 22.70
CA THR A 485 -3.59 3.37 23.52
C THR A 485 -2.23 2.97 22.94
N VAL A 486 -2.12 2.85 21.62
CA VAL A 486 -0.83 2.60 20.94
C VAL A 486 0.16 3.71 21.29
N GLU A 487 -0.19 4.97 21.12
CA GLU A 487 0.66 6.12 21.45
C GLU A 487 1.11 6.09 22.92
N LYS A 488 0.17 5.81 23.85
CA LYS A 488 0.47 5.67 25.27
C LYS A 488 1.48 4.53 25.53
N ARG A 489 1.33 3.38 24.88
CA ARG A 489 2.25 2.24 25.03
C ARG A 489 3.62 2.54 24.42
N LEU A 490 3.66 3.17 23.26
CA LEU A 490 4.89 3.57 22.59
C LEU A 490 5.69 4.63 23.37
N ALA A 491 5.04 5.42 24.22
CA ALA A 491 5.68 6.40 25.10
C ALA A 491 6.30 5.77 26.37
N GLN A 492 6.02 4.50 26.69
CA GLN A 492 6.59 3.83 27.86
C GLN A 492 8.10 3.55 27.64
N PRO A 493 8.95 3.78 28.67
CA PRO A 493 10.42 3.64 28.55
C PRO A 493 10.89 2.21 28.24
N ASP A 494 10.13 1.20 28.62
CA ASP A 494 10.41 -0.23 28.48
C ASP A 494 9.81 -0.85 27.21
N THR A 495 9.11 -0.05 26.38
CA THR A 495 8.59 -0.52 25.10
C THR A 495 9.71 -0.67 24.09
N VAL A 496 9.85 -1.87 23.56
CA VAL A 496 10.78 -2.19 22.47
C VAL A 496 10.04 -2.09 21.14
N ARG A 497 10.51 -1.25 20.23
CA ARG A 497 9.97 -1.11 18.87
C ARG A 497 10.87 -1.86 17.90
N GLY A 498 10.27 -2.44 16.86
CA GLY A 498 10.98 -3.13 15.81
C GLY A 498 10.29 -2.97 14.45
N TRP A 499 11.03 -3.29 13.42
CA TRP A 499 10.56 -3.35 12.04
C TRP A 499 10.67 -4.77 11.51
N SER A 500 9.62 -5.29 10.92
CA SER A 500 9.67 -6.57 10.22
C SER A 500 10.04 -6.36 8.76
N GLN A 501 11.22 -6.83 8.39
CA GLN A 501 11.64 -6.80 6.98
C GLN A 501 10.74 -7.68 6.10
N GLU A 502 10.22 -8.77 6.65
CA GLU A 502 9.34 -9.69 5.93
C GLU A 502 7.96 -9.09 5.68
N ALA A 503 7.35 -8.51 6.71
CA ALA A 503 6.02 -7.91 6.62
C ALA A 503 6.05 -6.45 6.12
N GLN A 504 7.21 -5.78 6.19
CA GLN A 504 7.37 -4.34 5.95
C GLN A 504 6.41 -3.53 6.83
N GLN A 505 6.29 -3.93 8.09
CA GLN A 505 5.39 -3.33 9.08
C GLN A 505 6.09 -3.19 10.42
N THR A 506 5.72 -2.16 11.16
CA THR A 506 6.26 -1.87 12.49
C THR A 506 5.54 -2.67 13.56
N TYR A 507 6.30 -3.12 14.55
CA TYR A 507 5.78 -3.79 15.74
C TYR A 507 6.36 -3.22 17.03
N ALA A 508 5.72 -3.52 18.15
CA ALA A 508 6.25 -3.21 19.47
C ALA A 508 6.01 -4.35 20.45
N VAL A 509 6.89 -4.44 21.45
CA VAL A 509 6.70 -5.29 22.64
C VAL A 509 6.64 -4.38 23.85
N TYR A 510 5.57 -4.48 24.63
CA TYR A 510 5.34 -3.67 25.82
C TYR A 510 4.84 -4.49 26.99
N THR A 511 4.98 -3.94 28.20
CA THR A 511 4.45 -4.55 29.43
C THR A 511 3.37 -3.65 30.03
N THR A 512 2.25 -4.23 30.44
CA THR A 512 1.16 -3.49 31.10
C THR A 512 1.51 -3.22 32.57
N GLU A 513 0.77 -2.34 33.24
CA GLU A 513 0.88 -2.09 34.68
C GLU A 513 0.64 -3.36 35.54
N ALA A 514 -0.10 -4.34 34.99
CA ALA A 514 -0.34 -5.64 35.61
C ALA A 514 0.82 -6.64 35.40
N GLY A 515 1.88 -6.25 34.70
CA GLY A 515 3.02 -7.11 34.39
C GLY A 515 2.81 -8.07 33.22
N GLU A 516 1.73 -7.92 32.46
CA GLU A 516 1.46 -8.73 31.28
C GLU A 516 2.23 -8.18 30.07
N ARG A 517 2.87 -9.06 29.30
CA ARG A 517 3.58 -8.69 28.07
C ARG A 517 2.72 -8.91 26.86
N TYR A 518 2.83 -7.97 25.90
CA TYR A 518 2.12 -8.01 24.64
C TYR A 518 3.05 -7.74 23.47
N PHE A 519 2.82 -8.44 22.37
CA PHE A 519 3.34 -8.13 21.04
C PHE A 519 2.25 -7.40 20.27
N LEU A 520 2.59 -6.23 19.73
CA LEU A 520 1.68 -5.30 19.06
C LEU A 520 2.11 -5.09 17.62
N TRP A 521 1.24 -5.36 16.65
CA TRP A 521 1.35 -4.83 15.31
C TRP A 521 0.58 -3.52 15.19
N TYR A 522 1.20 -2.50 14.61
CA TYR A 522 0.58 -1.21 14.39
C TYR A 522 1.10 -0.57 13.10
N GLN A 523 0.33 0.41 12.59
CA GLN A 523 0.69 1.18 11.42
C GLN A 523 1.30 2.52 11.84
N ASP A 524 2.53 2.74 11.41
CA ASP A 524 3.23 4.01 11.53
C ASP A 524 3.52 4.61 10.14
N GLU A 525 4.21 5.72 10.13
CA GLU A 525 4.61 6.42 8.90
C GLU A 525 5.45 5.55 7.97
N ALA A 526 6.34 4.71 8.51
CA ALA A 526 7.19 3.85 7.70
C ALA A 526 6.39 2.74 7.01
N SER A 527 5.45 2.12 7.73
CA SER A 527 4.54 1.10 7.20
C SER A 527 3.64 1.68 6.10
N VAL A 528 2.98 2.81 6.37
CA VAL A 528 2.13 3.50 5.39
C VAL A 528 2.92 3.96 4.17
N ALA A 529 4.15 4.47 4.34
CA ALA A 529 5.00 4.87 3.23
C ALA A 529 5.39 3.68 2.33
N ALA A 530 5.62 2.49 2.90
CA ALA A 530 5.89 1.27 2.12
C ALA A 530 4.67 0.84 1.28
N GLU A 531 3.46 0.92 1.84
CA GLU A 531 2.22 0.62 1.13
C GLU A 531 1.93 1.65 0.03
N LEU A 532 2.05 2.95 0.31
CA LEU A 532 1.90 4.04 -0.67
C LEU A 532 2.86 3.88 -1.84
N ARG A 533 4.12 3.61 -1.55
CA ARG A 533 5.15 3.33 -2.57
C ARG A 533 4.75 2.16 -3.45
N THR A 534 4.27 1.08 -2.85
CA THR A 534 3.81 -0.12 -3.56
C THR A 534 2.62 0.20 -4.47
N ALA A 535 1.65 0.97 -3.98
CA ALA A 535 0.50 1.42 -4.77
C ALA A 535 0.95 2.25 -5.98
N LYS A 536 1.82 3.23 -5.80
CA LYS A 536 2.35 4.09 -6.86
C LYS A 536 3.15 3.34 -7.90
N LEU A 537 3.94 2.33 -7.50
CA LEU A 537 4.64 1.44 -8.42
C LEU A 537 3.68 0.71 -9.36
N LEU A 538 2.48 0.41 -8.91
CA LEU A 538 1.40 -0.20 -9.68
C LEU A 538 0.48 0.82 -10.38
N GLY A 539 0.82 2.13 -10.32
CA GLY A 539 0.08 3.21 -10.95
C GLY A 539 -1.14 3.70 -10.16
N VAL A 540 -1.31 3.24 -8.92
CA VAL A 540 -2.39 3.67 -8.02
C VAL A 540 -1.91 4.88 -7.22
N THR A 541 -2.54 6.02 -7.44
CA THR A 541 -2.27 7.29 -6.76
C THR A 541 -3.46 7.77 -5.92
N GLY A 542 -4.50 6.94 -5.83
CA GLY A 542 -5.64 7.16 -4.96
C GLY A 542 -5.44 6.47 -3.61
N VAL A 543 -5.83 7.15 -2.54
CA VAL A 543 -5.87 6.60 -1.18
C VAL A 543 -7.26 6.76 -0.59
N SER A 544 -7.64 5.85 0.30
CA SER A 544 -8.86 5.91 1.09
C SER A 544 -8.54 5.64 2.56
N LEU A 545 -9.25 6.25 3.48
CA LEU A 545 -8.93 6.18 4.90
C LEU A 545 -10.10 5.56 5.68
N TRP A 546 -9.87 4.41 6.26
CA TRP A 546 -10.77 3.78 7.21
C TRP A 546 -10.21 3.91 8.62
N ARG A 547 -10.69 4.81 9.45
CA ARG A 547 -11.64 5.89 9.17
C ARG A 547 -11.20 7.17 9.89
N LEU A 548 -11.72 8.29 9.49
CA LEU A 548 -11.54 9.55 10.21
C LEU A 548 -11.99 9.40 11.68
N GLY A 549 -11.31 10.07 12.58
CA GLY A 549 -11.52 9.96 14.02
C GLY A 549 -10.62 8.94 14.72
N THR A 550 -9.92 8.10 13.98
CA THR A 550 -9.01 7.07 14.54
C THR A 550 -7.59 7.13 13.97
N LEU A 551 -7.32 8.07 13.07
CA LEU A 551 -6.03 8.16 12.39
C LEU A 551 -5.01 8.91 13.25
N PRO A 552 -3.72 8.50 13.24
CA PRO A 552 -2.64 9.30 13.81
C PRO A 552 -2.50 10.65 13.08
N ASP A 553 -2.26 11.73 13.83
CA ASP A 553 -2.07 13.06 13.23
C ASP A 553 -0.87 13.13 12.28
N SER A 554 0.13 12.29 12.51
CA SER A 554 1.34 12.19 11.68
C SER A 554 1.07 11.73 10.23
N TRP A 555 -0.05 11.06 9.98
CA TRP A 555 -0.42 10.62 8.62
C TRP A 555 -0.81 11.77 7.69
N ASN A 556 -1.20 12.93 8.22
CA ASN A 556 -1.67 14.06 7.42
C ASN A 556 -0.66 14.52 6.37
N SER A 557 0.64 14.45 6.68
CA SER A 557 1.71 14.83 5.75
C SER A 557 2.01 13.77 4.71
N LEU A 558 1.76 12.49 5.00
CA LEU A 558 2.05 11.36 4.11
C LEU A 558 1.03 11.23 2.97
N LEU A 559 -0.24 11.55 3.25
CA LEU A 559 -1.34 11.22 2.33
C LEU A 559 -1.33 12.01 1.02
N ARG A 560 -0.57 13.10 0.95
CA ARG A 560 -0.43 13.95 -0.25
C ARG A 560 0.95 13.88 -0.91
N MET A 561 1.85 13.08 -0.33
CA MET A 561 3.18 12.86 -0.87
C MET A 561 3.13 12.07 -2.17
#